data_31adf3fdb69246f95fa10a8aa0706965
#
_entry.id   31adf3fdb69246f95fa10a8aa0706965
#
_cell.length_a   1.000
_cell.length_b   1.000
_cell.length_c   1.000
_cell.angle_alpha   90.00
_cell.angle_beta   90.00
_cell.angle_gamma   90.00
#
_symmetry.space_group_name_H-M   'P 1'
#
loop_
_entity.id
_entity.type
_entity.pdbx_description
1 polymer ?
#
loop_
_entity_poly.entity_id
_entity_poly.type
_entity_poly.pdbx_seq_one_letter_code
_entity_poly.pdbx_strand_id
1 'polypeptide(L)'
;MKRKSWLAISVMTVALLTGCGSNDQASQEHASHSQHAPNGDLQEMTASADQLPKFLDNQDPVIVESYKVAAANRELLKSIPCYCGCGESAGHQHNGNCFIKEEKSDGSIVWDDHGTRCGVCMEIAVISSKLKEAGKTTKEIRDYIDNTYKEGYGKPTPTPMPS
;
A
#
# COMPACT_ATOMS: atom_id res chain seq x y z
N MET A 1 54.29 -33.36 -70.42
CA MET A 1 53.40 -32.17 -70.28
C MET A 1 52.73 -32.31 -68.93
N LYS A 2 52.99 -31.37 -68.01
CA LYS A 2 52.68 -31.47 -66.58
C LYS A 2 51.37 -30.77 -66.30
N ARG A 3 50.39 -31.46 -65.74
CA ARG A 3 49.12 -30.88 -65.24
C ARG A 3 49.23 -30.75 -63.72
N LYS A 4 49.24 -29.51 -63.24
CA LYS A 4 49.20 -29.19 -61.82
C LYS A 4 47.79 -29.22 -61.35
N SER A 5 47.52 -30.10 -60.37
CA SER A 5 46.22 -30.17 -59.66
C SER A 5 46.29 -29.18 -58.49
N TRP A 6 45.36 -28.25 -58.43
CA TRP A 6 45.18 -27.37 -57.30
C TRP A 6 44.14 -27.94 -56.37
N LEU A 7 44.57 -28.34 -55.19
CA LEU A 7 43.68 -28.70 -54.09
C LEU A 7 43.32 -27.46 -53.31
N ALA A 8 42.08 -27.09 -53.37
CA ALA A 8 41.52 -26.05 -52.54
C ALA A 8 41.19 -26.63 -51.16
N ILE A 9 41.94 -26.19 -50.13
CA ILE A 9 41.68 -26.54 -48.71
C ILE A 9 40.67 -25.50 -48.19
N SER A 10 39.44 -26.00 -47.97
CA SER A 10 38.37 -25.23 -47.30
C SER A 10 38.59 -25.30 -45.81
N VAL A 11 39.02 -24.20 -45.21
CA VAL A 11 39.12 -24.08 -43.72
C VAL A 11 37.76 -23.72 -43.18
N MET A 12 37.14 -24.66 -42.52
CA MET A 12 35.85 -24.50 -41.84
C MET A 12 36.15 -23.98 -40.42
N THR A 13 35.96 -22.66 -40.23
CA THR A 13 36.13 -22.04 -38.91
C THR A 13 34.91 -22.32 -38.06
N VAL A 14 35.05 -23.22 -37.06
CA VAL A 14 34.07 -23.43 -36.05
C VAL A 14 34.14 -22.31 -35.02
N ALA A 15 33.20 -21.42 -35.00
CA ALA A 15 33.02 -20.42 -33.94
C ALA A 15 32.40 -21.08 -32.71
N LEU A 16 33.21 -21.29 -31.69
CA LEU A 16 32.73 -21.67 -30.37
C LEU A 16 32.09 -20.45 -29.71
N LEU A 17 30.79 -20.40 -29.69
CA LEU A 17 30.00 -19.47 -28.84
C LEU A 17 30.06 -19.97 -27.39
N THR A 18 31.03 -19.49 -26.62
CA THR A 18 31.01 -19.58 -25.17
C THR A 18 29.94 -18.65 -24.65
N GLY A 19 28.74 -19.16 -24.43
CA GLY A 19 27.72 -18.47 -23.66
C GLY A 19 28.18 -18.33 -22.23
N CYS A 20 28.59 -17.12 -21.82
CA CYS A 20 28.64 -16.75 -20.41
C CYS A 20 27.21 -16.79 -19.88
N GLY A 21 26.87 -17.86 -19.16
CA GLY A 21 25.71 -17.89 -18.30
C GLY A 21 25.94 -16.90 -17.16
N SER A 22 25.45 -15.67 -17.31
CA SER A 22 25.26 -14.78 -16.20
C SER A 22 24.19 -15.41 -15.32
N ASN A 23 24.64 -15.89 -14.16
CA ASN A 23 23.74 -16.31 -13.09
C ASN A 23 23.18 -15.04 -12.47
N ASP A 24 22.24 -14.41 -13.17
CA ASP A 24 21.39 -13.36 -12.60
C ASP A 24 20.55 -14.03 -11.52
N GLN A 25 21.09 -14.01 -10.29
CA GLN A 25 20.26 -14.01 -9.12
C GLN A 25 19.40 -12.77 -9.24
N ALA A 26 18.24 -12.92 -9.88
CA ALA A 26 17.18 -11.96 -9.84
C ALA A 26 16.81 -11.80 -8.37
N SER A 27 17.39 -10.78 -7.73
CA SER A 27 16.77 -10.14 -6.61
C SER A 27 15.35 -9.83 -7.08
N GLN A 28 14.38 -10.53 -6.55
CA GLN A 28 12.98 -10.16 -6.70
C GLN A 28 12.85 -8.79 -6.02
N GLU A 29 13.19 -7.73 -6.74
CA GLU A 29 12.60 -6.44 -6.48
C GLU A 29 11.11 -6.68 -6.64
N HIS A 30 10.40 -6.78 -5.51
CA HIS A 30 8.96 -6.65 -5.49
C HIS A 30 8.66 -5.30 -6.13
N ALA A 31 8.36 -5.32 -7.44
CA ALA A 31 7.92 -4.15 -8.16
C ALA A 31 6.71 -3.62 -7.40
N SER A 32 6.85 -2.45 -6.77
CA SER A 32 5.73 -1.78 -6.14
C SER A 32 4.77 -1.42 -7.27
N HIS A 33 3.71 -2.21 -7.41
CA HIS A 33 2.66 -1.93 -8.38
C HIS A 33 1.89 -0.72 -7.87
N SER A 34 2.14 0.44 -8.47
CA SER A 34 1.36 1.65 -8.22
C SER A 34 0.30 1.81 -9.29
N GLN A 35 -0.90 2.20 -8.90
CA GLN A 35 -2.03 2.48 -9.80
C GLN A 35 -2.89 3.63 -9.25
N HIS A 36 -3.59 4.33 -10.14
CA HIS A 36 -4.60 5.30 -9.72
C HIS A 36 -5.97 4.65 -9.66
N ALA A 37 -6.67 4.87 -8.55
CA ALA A 37 -8.07 4.52 -8.41
C ALA A 37 -8.96 5.46 -9.25
N PRO A 38 -10.22 5.09 -9.56
CA PRO A 38 -11.12 5.95 -10.33
C PRO A 38 -11.38 7.33 -9.73
N ASN A 39 -11.26 7.47 -8.42
CA ASN A 39 -11.36 8.75 -7.68
C ASN A 39 -10.05 9.57 -7.70
N GLY A 40 -8.99 9.08 -8.36
CA GLY A 40 -7.69 9.73 -8.51
C GLY A 40 -6.69 9.42 -7.40
N ASP A 41 -7.06 8.69 -6.35
CA ASP A 41 -6.14 8.29 -5.29
C ASP A 41 -5.05 7.35 -5.85
N LEU A 42 -3.81 7.57 -5.41
CA LEU A 42 -2.70 6.69 -5.75
C LEU A 42 -2.71 5.49 -4.81
N GLN A 43 -2.69 4.30 -5.39
CA GLN A 43 -2.59 3.05 -4.67
C GLN A 43 -1.26 2.37 -4.96
N GLU A 44 -0.59 1.91 -3.91
CA GLU A 44 0.71 1.24 -4.01
C GLU A 44 0.73 -0.02 -3.15
N MET A 45 1.24 -1.12 -3.72
CA MET A 45 1.31 -2.39 -3.02
C MET A 45 2.68 -2.60 -2.38
N THR A 46 2.68 -3.10 -1.14
CA THR A 46 3.88 -3.57 -0.44
C THR A 46 3.71 -5.01 0.04
N ALA A 47 4.81 -5.67 0.37
CA ALA A 47 4.80 -7.07 0.79
C ALA A 47 4.15 -7.30 2.16
N SER A 48 4.09 -6.27 3.02
CA SER A 48 3.50 -6.36 4.36
C SER A 48 3.11 -4.99 4.90
N ALA A 49 2.37 -4.95 6.01
CA ALA A 49 2.01 -3.73 6.73
C ALA A 49 3.22 -3.04 7.41
N ASP A 50 4.33 -3.73 7.58
CA ASP A 50 5.57 -3.16 8.13
C ASP A 50 6.37 -2.39 7.08
N GLN A 51 6.07 -2.59 5.80
CA GLN A 51 6.69 -1.89 4.70
C GLN A 51 5.77 -0.75 4.21
N LEU A 52 6.20 0.49 4.45
CA LEU A 52 5.46 1.66 3.99
C LEU A 52 5.57 1.85 2.47
N PRO A 53 4.54 2.43 1.81
CA PRO A 53 4.56 2.72 0.40
C PRO A 53 5.47 3.91 0.07
N LYS A 54 6.02 3.94 -1.15
CA LYS A 54 6.96 4.97 -1.59
C LYS A 54 6.35 6.38 -1.67
N PHE A 55 5.04 6.49 -1.86
CA PHE A 55 4.41 7.81 -1.86
C PHE A 55 4.54 8.55 -0.51
N LEU A 56 4.99 7.86 0.55
CA LEU A 56 5.28 8.46 1.86
C LEU A 56 6.72 8.98 2.01
N ASP A 57 7.64 8.66 1.09
CA ASP A 57 9.08 8.94 1.23
C ASP A 57 9.41 10.43 1.47
N ASN A 58 8.60 11.35 0.94
CA ASN A 58 8.79 12.79 1.06
C ASN A 58 7.63 13.50 1.77
N GLN A 59 6.80 12.77 2.50
CA GLN A 59 5.69 13.34 3.24
C GLN A 59 6.13 13.89 4.61
N ASP A 60 5.31 14.77 5.19
CA ASP A 60 5.50 15.27 6.54
C ASP A 60 5.58 14.08 7.52
N PRO A 61 6.49 14.10 8.50
CA PRO A 61 6.60 13.04 9.51
C PRO A 61 5.30 12.70 10.22
N VAL A 62 4.40 13.67 10.42
CA VAL A 62 3.07 13.44 11.01
C VAL A 62 2.20 12.56 10.10
N ILE A 63 2.27 12.75 8.78
CA ILE A 63 1.56 11.92 7.82
C ILE A 63 2.11 10.49 7.86
N VAL A 64 3.44 10.35 7.76
CA VAL A 64 4.11 9.04 7.81
C VAL A 64 3.74 8.28 9.09
N GLU A 65 3.76 8.95 10.25
CA GLU A 65 3.40 8.35 11.52
C GLU A 65 1.93 7.92 11.56
N SER A 66 1.02 8.71 10.98
CA SER A 66 -0.40 8.35 10.90
C SER A 66 -0.64 7.07 10.08
N TYR A 67 0.15 6.83 9.02
CA TYR A 67 0.09 5.58 8.25
C TYR A 67 0.62 4.39 9.05
N LYS A 68 1.69 4.54 9.83
CA LYS A 68 2.18 3.48 10.73
C LYS A 68 1.15 3.14 11.79
N VAL A 69 0.54 4.16 12.40
CA VAL A 69 -0.53 3.99 13.38
C VAL A 69 -1.72 3.27 12.76
N ALA A 70 -2.13 3.67 11.55
CA ALA A 70 -3.24 3.03 10.85
C ALA A 70 -2.93 1.55 10.53
N ALA A 71 -1.73 1.24 10.08
CA ALA A 71 -1.31 -0.12 9.80
C ALA A 71 -1.31 -1.01 11.05
N ALA A 72 -0.77 -0.50 12.17
CA ALA A 72 -0.75 -1.22 13.44
C ALA A 72 -2.15 -1.43 14.05
N ASN A 73 -3.12 -0.60 13.69
CA ASN A 73 -4.48 -0.62 14.21
C ASN A 73 -5.55 -0.94 13.15
N ARG A 74 -5.16 -1.53 12.01
CA ARG A 74 -6.05 -1.76 10.87
C ARG A 74 -7.34 -2.50 11.22
N GLU A 75 -7.27 -3.50 12.11
CA GLU A 75 -8.46 -4.23 12.54
C GLU A 75 -9.43 -3.35 13.37
N LEU A 76 -8.90 -2.53 14.27
CA LEU A 76 -9.70 -1.55 15.01
C LEU A 76 -10.39 -0.58 14.04
N LEU A 77 -9.63 -0.04 13.09
CA LEU A 77 -10.12 1.00 12.18
C LEU A 77 -11.20 0.52 11.21
N LYS A 78 -11.37 -0.80 11.01
CA LYS A 78 -12.52 -1.37 10.31
C LYS A 78 -13.86 -1.12 11.03
N SER A 79 -13.82 -0.87 12.33
CA SER A 79 -15.00 -0.56 13.16
C SER A 79 -15.19 0.94 13.43
N ILE A 80 -14.28 1.79 12.96
CA ILE A 80 -14.28 3.23 13.21
C ILE A 80 -14.67 3.97 11.92
N PRO A 81 -15.71 4.82 11.93
CA PRO A 81 -16.10 5.57 10.74
C PRO A 81 -15.12 6.70 10.42
N CYS A 82 -15.14 7.15 9.16
CA CYS A 82 -14.53 8.38 8.74
C CYS A 82 -15.58 9.49 8.69
N TYR A 83 -15.21 10.69 9.14
CA TYR A 83 -16.05 11.88 9.19
C TYR A 83 -15.56 13.00 8.26
N CYS A 84 -14.73 12.67 7.26
CA CYS A 84 -14.21 13.65 6.31
C CYS A 84 -15.22 14.15 5.27
N GLY A 85 -16.35 13.43 5.11
CA GLY A 85 -17.34 13.72 4.07
C GLY A 85 -17.04 13.17 2.68
N CYS A 86 -15.81 12.65 2.45
CA CYS A 86 -15.41 12.06 1.16
C CYS A 86 -15.66 10.53 1.08
N GLY A 87 -16.20 9.91 2.13
CA GLY A 87 -16.41 8.46 2.17
C GLY A 87 -17.22 7.92 1.00
N GLU A 88 -18.29 8.62 0.60
CA GLU A 88 -19.14 8.20 -0.51
C GLU A 88 -18.42 8.31 -1.85
N SER A 89 -17.75 9.44 -2.14
CA SER A 89 -17.01 9.67 -3.39
C SER A 89 -15.77 8.80 -3.53
N ALA A 90 -15.10 8.48 -2.42
CA ALA A 90 -13.93 7.61 -2.38
C ALA A 90 -14.29 6.12 -2.22
N GLY A 91 -15.56 5.80 -1.96
CA GLY A 91 -16.02 4.42 -1.71
C GLY A 91 -15.53 3.83 -0.40
N HIS A 92 -15.22 4.69 0.59
CA HIS A 92 -14.72 4.24 1.88
C HIS A 92 -15.87 3.75 2.77
N GLN A 93 -15.65 2.63 3.44
CA GLN A 93 -16.61 2.03 4.38
C GLN A 93 -16.25 2.32 5.86
N HIS A 94 -15.00 2.66 6.13
CA HIS A 94 -14.47 2.93 7.47
C HIS A 94 -13.18 3.75 7.40
N ASN A 95 -12.70 4.26 8.53
CA ASN A 95 -11.50 5.10 8.60
C ASN A 95 -10.24 4.42 8.03
N GLY A 96 -10.08 3.12 8.23
CA GLY A 96 -8.95 2.37 7.70
C GLY A 96 -8.80 2.46 6.19
N ASN A 97 -9.90 2.66 5.42
CA ASN A 97 -9.84 2.77 3.96
C ASN A 97 -9.14 4.04 3.46
N CYS A 98 -8.98 5.06 4.33
CA CYS A 98 -8.21 6.26 3.99
C CYS A 98 -6.69 5.98 3.87
N PHE A 99 -6.21 4.84 4.38
CA PHE A 99 -4.80 4.46 4.44
C PHE A 99 -4.52 3.16 3.71
N ILE A 100 -5.42 2.18 3.87
CA ILE A 100 -5.29 0.82 3.33
C ILE A 100 -6.54 0.49 2.53
N LYS A 101 -6.35 0.28 1.23
CA LYS A 101 -7.41 -0.16 0.33
C LYS A 101 -7.76 -1.61 0.53
N GLU A 102 -6.74 -2.45 0.68
CA GLU A 102 -6.92 -3.90 0.75
C GLU A 102 -5.76 -4.56 1.52
N GLU A 103 -6.07 -5.56 2.31
CA GLU A 103 -5.13 -6.53 2.86
C GLU A 103 -5.36 -7.86 2.15
N LYS A 104 -4.35 -8.36 1.44
CA LYS A 104 -4.45 -9.57 0.66
C LYS A 104 -4.20 -10.81 1.51
N SER A 105 -4.64 -11.97 1.04
CA SER A 105 -4.51 -13.26 1.74
C SER A 105 -3.06 -13.70 1.95
N ASP A 106 -2.11 -13.19 1.16
CA ASP A 106 -0.68 -13.43 1.28
C ASP A 106 0.02 -12.46 2.27
N GLY A 107 -0.73 -11.55 2.88
CA GLY A 107 -0.24 -10.52 3.82
C GLY A 107 0.23 -9.24 3.16
N SER A 108 0.22 -9.16 1.82
CA SER A 108 0.55 -7.91 1.13
C SER A 108 -0.54 -6.85 1.33
N ILE A 109 -0.13 -5.59 1.33
CA ILE A 109 -1.00 -4.44 1.59
C ILE A 109 -1.08 -3.59 0.34
N VAL A 110 -2.30 -3.25 -0.07
CA VAL A 110 -2.56 -2.18 -1.03
C VAL A 110 -2.86 -0.91 -0.23
N TRP A 111 -1.91 -0.01 -0.20
CA TRP A 111 -2.04 1.29 0.45
C TRP A 111 -2.85 2.25 -0.42
N ASP A 112 -3.44 3.27 0.22
CA ASP A 112 -4.17 4.35 -0.45
C ASP A 112 -3.64 5.69 0.05
N ASP A 113 -3.33 6.63 -0.87
CA ASP A 113 -2.74 7.91 -0.52
C ASP A 113 -3.78 8.94 -0.02
N HIS A 114 -5.06 8.58 0.03
CA HIS A 114 -6.14 9.47 0.47
C HIS A 114 -5.86 10.09 1.85
N GLY A 115 -5.33 9.31 2.78
CA GLY A 115 -4.97 9.75 4.13
C GLY A 115 -3.96 10.90 4.15
N THR A 116 -3.09 11.03 3.13
CA THR A 116 -2.08 12.11 3.07
C THR A 116 -2.71 13.50 2.96
N ARG A 117 -3.95 13.59 2.52
CA ARG A 117 -4.68 14.83 2.25
C ARG A 117 -5.84 15.07 3.24
N CYS A 118 -6.02 14.19 4.23
CA CYS A 118 -7.18 14.24 5.11
C CYS A 118 -6.79 14.26 6.60
N GLY A 119 -6.65 15.45 7.16
CA GLY A 119 -6.33 15.63 8.58
C GLY A 119 -7.33 14.95 9.53
N VAL A 120 -8.61 14.97 9.21
CA VAL A 120 -9.66 14.31 10.02
C VAL A 120 -9.45 12.80 10.08
N CYS A 121 -9.10 12.15 8.96
CA CYS A 121 -8.84 10.71 8.95
C CYS A 121 -7.62 10.34 9.80
N MET A 122 -6.53 11.13 9.67
CA MET A 122 -5.31 10.94 10.46
C MET A 122 -5.58 11.12 11.96
N GLU A 123 -6.30 12.17 12.35
CA GLU A 123 -6.65 12.45 13.73
C GLU A 123 -7.49 11.31 14.34
N ILE A 124 -8.52 10.84 13.63
CA ILE A 124 -9.35 9.70 14.06
C ILE A 124 -8.51 8.44 14.28
N ALA A 125 -7.60 8.12 13.36
CA ALA A 125 -6.74 6.95 13.49
C ALA A 125 -5.83 7.04 14.74
N VAL A 126 -5.20 8.18 14.94
CA VAL A 126 -4.30 8.42 16.10
C VAL A 126 -5.07 8.42 17.42
N ILE A 127 -6.23 9.06 17.49
CA ILE A 127 -7.07 9.05 18.71
C ILE A 127 -7.53 7.63 19.02
N SER A 128 -7.99 6.89 18.01
CA SER A 128 -8.44 5.50 18.18
C SER A 128 -7.32 4.60 18.73
N SER A 129 -6.09 4.75 18.22
CA SER A 129 -4.91 4.05 18.73
C SER A 129 -4.64 4.37 20.20
N LYS A 130 -4.61 5.66 20.56
CA LYS A 130 -4.37 6.10 21.95
C LYS A 130 -5.42 5.58 22.92
N LEU A 131 -6.68 5.57 22.53
CA LEU A 131 -7.76 5.03 23.36
C LEU A 131 -7.61 3.50 23.53
N LYS A 132 -7.21 2.78 22.49
CA LYS A 132 -6.90 1.34 22.57
C LYS A 132 -5.73 1.07 23.53
N GLU A 133 -4.66 1.86 23.43
CA GLU A 133 -3.50 1.79 24.33
C GLU A 133 -3.88 2.08 25.79
N ALA A 134 -4.88 2.95 25.99
CA ALA A 134 -5.47 3.23 27.31
C ALA A 134 -6.45 2.12 27.79
N GLY A 135 -6.56 0.99 27.08
CA GLY A 135 -7.36 -0.16 27.46
C GLY A 135 -8.84 -0.03 27.13
N LYS A 136 -9.26 0.91 26.28
CA LYS A 136 -10.63 1.05 25.85
C LYS A 136 -11.03 -0.06 24.90
N THR A 137 -12.26 -0.55 25.05
CA THR A 137 -12.87 -1.50 24.09
C THR A 137 -13.15 -0.83 22.75
N THR A 138 -13.26 -1.62 21.67
CA THR A 138 -13.60 -1.09 20.33
C THR A 138 -14.91 -0.31 20.35
N LYS A 139 -15.90 -0.77 21.16
CA LYS A 139 -17.18 -0.06 21.30
C LYS A 139 -17.03 1.30 21.97
N GLU A 140 -16.27 1.38 23.07
CA GLU A 140 -16.00 2.66 23.75
C GLU A 140 -15.26 3.65 22.85
N ILE A 141 -14.30 3.16 22.05
CA ILE A 141 -13.57 3.96 21.08
C ILE A 141 -14.52 4.48 20.00
N ARG A 142 -15.36 3.60 19.46
CA ARG A 142 -16.37 3.97 18.47
C ARG A 142 -17.34 5.02 19.03
N ASP A 143 -17.89 4.82 20.21
CA ASP A 143 -18.79 5.78 20.86
C ASP A 143 -18.10 7.14 21.09
N TYR A 144 -16.82 7.15 21.46
CA TYR A 144 -16.04 8.36 21.62
C TYR A 144 -15.88 9.12 20.30
N ILE A 145 -15.49 8.43 19.23
CA ILE A 145 -15.33 9.03 17.90
C ILE A 145 -16.67 9.58 17.39
N ASP A 146 -17.74 8.79 17.45
CA ASP A 146 -19.06 9.24 17.02
C ASP A 146 -19.52 10.49 17.78
N ASN A 147 -19.31 10.55 19.09
CA ASN A 147 -19.67 11.73 19.90
C ASN A 147 -18.81 12.95 19.60
N THR A 148 -17.52 12.75 19.27
CA THR A 148 -16.59 13.84 19.00
C THR A 148 -16.82 14.47 17.61
N TYR A 149 -17.15 13.64 16.62
CA TYR A 149 -17.21 14.06 15.22
C TYR A 149 -18.63 14.18 14.65
N LYS A 150 -19.69 13.97 15.45
CA LYS A 150 -21.08 14.06 14.97
C LYS A 150 -21.52 15.44 14.52
N GLU A 151 -20.86 16.50 15.02
CA GLU A 151 -21.19 17.90 14.71
C GLU A 151 -19.96 18.63 14.15
N GLY A 152 -20.15 19.45 13.12
CA GLY A 152 -19.06 20.22 12.51
C GLY A 152 -18.20 19.46 11.50
N TYR A 153 -18.47 18.18 11.26
CA TYR A 153 -17.76 17.32 10.31
C TYR A 153 -18.68 16.76 9.23
N GLY A 154 -18.14 15.98 8.32
CA GLY A 154 -18.91 15.32 7.27
C GLY A 154 -19.76 14.16 7.82
N LYS A 155 -20.67 13.66 6.98
CA LYS A 155 -21.47 12.47 7.31
C LYS A 155 -20.54 11.27 7.50
N PRO A 156 -20.74 10.45 8.55
CA PRO A 156 -19.93 9.25 8.77
C PRO A 156 -20.06 8.24 7.64
N THR A 157 -18.98 7.50 7.40
CA THR A 157 -19.03 6.30 6.56
C THR A 157 -19.98 5.27 7.15
N PRO A 158 -20.56 4.35 6.32
CA PRO A 158 -21.56 3.35 6.77
C PRO A 158 -20.91 2.18 7.52
N THR A 159 -20.12 2.50 8.53
CA THR A 159 -19.37 1.53 9.34
C THR A 159 -20.29 0.87 10.37
N PRO A 160 -20.41 -0.47 10.40
CA PRO A 160 -21.21 -1.16 11.41
C PRO A 160 -20.72 -0.90 12.84
N MET A 161 -21.65 -0.88 13.80
CA MET A 161 -21.27 -0.81 15.21
C MET A 161 -20.57 -2.10 15.62
N PRO A 162 -19.46 -2.01 16.36
CA PRO A 162 -18.85 -3.20 16.94
C PRO A 162 -19.74 -3.83 18.01
N SER A 163 -19.73 -5.15 18.07
CA SER A 163 -20.45 -5.96 19.07
C SER A 163 -19.83 -5.85 20.46
#